data_e76f3084786bcf34b33bfce079a50b2d
#
_entry.id   e76f3084786bcf34b33bfce079a50b2d
#
_cell.length_a   1.000
_cell.length_b   1.000
_cell.length_c   1.000
_cell.angle_alpha   90.00
_cell.angle_beta   90.00
_cell.angle_gamma   90.00
#
_symmetry.space_group_name_H-M   'P 1'
#
loop_
_entity.id
_entity.type
_entity.pdbx_description
1 polymer ?
#
loop_
_entity_poly.entity_id
_entity_poly.type
_entity_poly.pdbx_seq_one_letter_code
_entity_poly.pdbx_strand_id
1 'polypeptide(L)'
;MAQPGSETLKISDGTTMEIARVPDIDDETWAEVKAYVEGNPDTAKHLQKFAKNPDAMRGWLQTNAIAEHYNTKLSNGDTPVQDRVKTLEQDPELALMFEDIKKNGMEAAMKYYQDEGLMLKISQKMGGLPAELQPVLKKIDETPLTLHEAAKNGDLKAVQDFLDRKKPLDAQDHKGITPLGYAIGANRIAVVKLLLDSRANPYAVDSAGNSGLHYAAGYGRKELVEYLLKVGTSVSQPNSQGQTPIAVATANNQEAVIQVLKAHGA
;
A
#
# COMPACT_ATOMS: atom_id res chain seq x y z
N MET A 1 -5.50 -16.12 -17.05
CA MET A 1 -5.97 -16.59 -15.75
C MET A 1 -6.18 -15.34 -14.88
N ALA A 2 -7.38 -15.14 -14.34
CA ALA A 2 -7.67 -14.01 -13.47
C ALA A 2 -6.77 -14.06 -12.22
N GLN A 3 -6.23 -12.93 -11.79
CA GLN A 3 -5.47 -12.87 -10.54
C GLN A 3 -6.41 -13.20 -9.37
N PRO A 4 -5.97 -13.97 -8.35
CA PRO A 4 -6.80 -14.27 -7.19
C PRO A 4 -7.18 -12.95 -6.48
N GLY A 5 -8.49 -12.67 -6.41
CA GLY A 5 -9.06 -11.45 -5.85
C GLY A 5 -9.48 -10.41 -6.88
N SER A 6 -9.40 -10.70 -8.20
CA SER A 6 -10.04 -9.87 -9.22
C SER A 6 -11.43 -10.39 -9.55
N GLU A 7 -12.36 -9.47 -9.80
CA GLU A 7 -13.72 -9.75 -10.24
C GLU A 7 -13.93 -9.19 -11.66
N THR A 8 -14.76 -9.84 -12.45
CA THR A 8 -15.12 -9.35 -13.80
C THR A 8 -16.44 -8.59 -13.70
N LEU A 9 -16.43 -7.33 -14.09
CA LEU A 9 -17.62 -6.48 -14.18
C LEU A 9 -18.16 -6.46 -15.60
N LYS A 10 -19.49 -6.36 -15.71
CA LYS A 10 -20.20 -6.08 -16.97
C LYS A 10 -20.61 -4.62 -17.00
N ILE A 11 -20.01 -3.86 -17.90
CA ILE A 11 -20.28 -2.43 -18.03
C ILE A 11 -21.56 -2.22 -18.84
N SER A 12 -22.27 -1.14 -18.56
CA SER A 12 -23.57 -0.82 -19.21
C SER A 12 -23.48 -0.61 -20.73
N ASP A 13 -22.28 -0.37 -21.28
CA ASP A 13 -22.03 -0.31 -22.71
C ASP A 13 -21.79 -1.69 -23.37
N GLY A 14 -21.90 -2.78 -22.59
CA GLY A 14 -21.70 -4.16 -23.04
C GLY A 14 -20.26 -4.65 -22.99
N THR A 15 -19.31 -3.82 -22.60
CA THR A 15 -17.91 -4.22 -22.38
C THR A 15 -17.73 -4.95 -21.05
N THR A 16 -16.61 -5.63 -20.89
CA THR A 16 -16.24 -6.28 -19.62
C THR A 16 -14.88 -5.78 -19.17
N MET A 17 -14.68 -5.64 -17.85
CA MET A 17 -13.40 -5.31 -17.26
C MET A 17 -13.11 -6.16 -16.03
N GLU A 18 -11.84 -6.41 -15.76
CA GLU A 18 -11.38 -6.99 -14.51
C GLU A 18 -11.01 -5.89 -13.52
N ILE A 19 -11.53 -5.98 -12.31
CA ILE A 19 -11.26 -5.06 -11.21
C ILE A 19 -10.69 -5.82 -10.01
N ALA A 20 -9.59 -5.33 -9.44
CA ALA A 20 -9.06 -5.88 -8.21
C ALA A 20 -9.90 -5.39 -7.03
N ARG A 21 -10.38 -6.32 -6.22
CA ARG A 21 -11.02 -5.97 -4.96
C ARG A 21 -10.01 -5.30 -4.04
N VAL A 22 -10.35 -4.13 -3.53
CA VAL A 22 -9.60 -3.50 -2.46
C VAL A 22 -9.85 -4.31 -1.19
N PRO A 23 -8.80 -4.86 -0.56
CA PRO A 23 -8.97 -5.62 0.67
C PRO A 23 -9.63 -4.80 1.77
N ASP A 24 -10.41 -5.50 2.64
CA ASP A 24 -11.05 -4.95 3.85
C ASP A 24 -12.13 -3.88 3.64
N ILE A 25 -12.56 -3.67 2.40
CA ILE A 25 -13.84 -3.02 2.14
C ILE A 25 -14.92 -4.08 2.37
N ASP A 26 -15.94 -3.75 3.18
CA ASP A 26 -17.08 -4.62 3.41
C ASP A 26 -17.83 -4.92 2.10
N ASP A 27 -18.57 -6.03 2.09
CA ASP A 27 -19.23 -6.50 0.88
C ASP A 27 -20.31 -5.54 0.36
N GLU A 28 -20.94 -4.76 1.25
CA GLU A 28 -21.96 -3.78 0.89
C GLU A 28 -21.34 -2.61 0.15
N THR A 29 -20.31 -1.97 0.74
CA THR A 29 -19.55 -0.89 0.10
C THR A 29 -18.92 -1.36 -1.23
N TRP A 30 -18.38 -2.60 -1.26
CA TRP A 30 -17.81 -3.14 -2.49
C TRP A 30 -18.86 -3.38 -3.58
N ALA A 31 -20.08 -3.78 -3.21
CA ALA A 31 -21.19 -3.92 -4.14
C ALA A 31 -21.60 -2.55 -4.73
N GLU A 32 -21.63 -1.48 -3.92
CA GLU A 32 -21.90 -0.12 -4.40
C GLU A 32 -20.84 0.36 -5.37
N VAL A 33 -19.55 0.13 -5.07
CA VAL A 33 -18.43 0.45 -5.97
C VAL A 33 -18.58 -0.25 -7.32
N LYS A 34 -18.91 -1.55 -7.31
CA LYS A 34 -19.14 -2.31 -8.54
C LYS A 34 -20.32 -1.75 -9.34
N ALA A 35 -21.44 -1.53 -8.69
CA ALA A 35 -22.63 -0.98 -9.33
C ALA A 35 -22.38 0.40 -9.96
N TYR A 36 -21.59 1.25 -9.26
CA TYR A 36 -21.19 2.54 -9.79
C TYR A 36 -20.33 2.40 -11.05
N VAL A 37 -19.32 1.54 -11.02
CA VAL A 37 -18.44 1.32 -12.19
C VAL A 37 -19.19 0.69 -13.35
N GLU A 38 -20.08 -0.29 -13.09
CA GLU A 38 -20.93 -0.95 -14.10
C GLU A 38 -21.88 0.04 -14.77
N GLY A 39 -22.44 0.97 -14.01
CA GLY A 39 -23.34 2.01 -14.51
C GLY A 39 -22.66 3.16 -15.24
N ASN A 40 -21.35 3.30 -15.14
CA ASN A 40 -20.59 4.46 -15.66
C ASN A 40 -19.48 4.02 -16.64
N PRO A 41 -19.74 3.88 -17.94
CA PRO A 41 -18.76 3.43 -18.92
C PRO A 41 -17.49 4.28 -19.00
N ASP A 42 -17.61 5.59 -18.82
CA ASP A 42 -16.46 6.50 -18.82
C ASP A 42 -15.55 6.22 -17.62
N THR A 43 -16.12 6.00 -16.44
CA THR A 43 -15.37 5.58 -15.25
C THR A 43 -14.69 4.24 -15.49
N ALA A 44 -15.42 3.25 -16.02
CA ALA A 44 -14.87 1.93 -16.34
C ALA A 44 -13.67 2.02 -17.29
N LYS A 45 -13.79 2.83 -18.36
CA LYS A 45 -12.72 3.06 -19.34
C LYS A 45 -11.46 3.67 -18.69
N HIS A 46 -11.62 4.61 -17.76
CA HIS A 46 -10.50 5.20 -17.03
C HIS A 46 -9.83 4.20 -16.09
N LEU A 47 -10.63 3.42 -15.37
CA LEU A 47 -10.15 2.40 -14.44
C LEU A 47 -9.40 1.27 -15.13
N GLN A 48 -9.67 0.94 -16.40
CA GLN A 48 -9.02 -0.15 -17.13
C GLN A 48 -7.49 -0.15 -17.01
N LYS A 49 -6.87 1.03 -16.95
CA LYS A 49 -5.40 1.18 -16.90
C LYS A 49 -4.79 0.68 -15.58
N PHE A 50 -5.56 0.73 -14.48
CA PHE A 50 -5.04 0.43 -13.13
C PHE A 50 -5.98 -0.41 -12.25
N ALA A 51 -7.15 -0.80 -12.77
CA ALA A 51 -8.15 -1.57 -12.03
C ALA A 51 -7.63 -2.90 -11.44
N LYS A 52 -6.54 -3.43 -11.98
CA LYS A 52 -5.86 -4.65 -11.48
C LYS A 52 -4.85 -4.35 -10.36
N ASN A 53 -4.61 -3.08 -10.03
CA ASN A 53 -3.71 -2.66 -8.97
C ASN A 53 -4.53 -2.21 -7.74
N PRO A 54 -4.51 -2.97 -6.62
CA PRO A 54 -5.26 -2.64 -5.42
C PRO A 54 -4.91 -1.27 -4.82
N ASP A 55 -3.63 -0.85 -4.88
CA ASP A 55 -3.19 0.45 -4.36
C ASP A 55 -3.77 1.60 -5.17
N ALA A 56 -3.72 1.48 -6.50
CA ALA A 56 -4.32 2.49 -7.38
C ALA A 56 -5.85 2.54 -7.23
N MET A 57 -6.50 1.39 -7.01
CA MET A 57 -7.92 1.32 -6.71
C MET A 57 -8.27 1.99 -5.38
N ARG A 58 -7.43 1.83 -4.35
CA ARG A 58 -7.61 2.53 -3.06
C ARG A 58 -7.53 4.05 -3.24
N GLY A 59 -6.48 4.54 -3.93
CA GLY A 59 -6.33 5.96 -4.22
C GLY A 59 -7.54 6.52 -4.99
N TRP A 60 -8.06 5.76 -5.95
CA TRP A 60 -9.27 6.15 -6.66
C TRP A 60 -10.49 6.24 -5.73
N LEU A 61 -10.70 5.26 -4.83
CA LEU A 61 -11.80 5.27 -3.87
C LEU A 61 -11.74 6.49 -2.94
N GLN A 62 -10.54 6.82 -2.43
CA GLN A 62 -10.35 8.01 -1.59
C GLN A 62 -10.71 9.29 -2.34
N THR A 63 -10.23 9.40 -3.58
CA THR A 63 -10.51 10.56 -4.43
C THR A 63 -11.99 10.68 -4.76
N ASN A 64 -12.63 9.56 -5.07
CA ASN A 64 -14.06 9.52 -5.40
C ASN A 64 -14.90 9.93 -4.19
N ALA A 65 -14.59 9.43 -2.99
CA ALA A 65 -15.29 9.81 -1.75
C ALA A 65 -15.19 11.32 -1.46
N ILE A 66 -14.02 11.91 -1.69
CA ILE A 66 -13.82 13.36 -1.55
C ILE A 66 -14.63 14.12 -2.60
N ALA A 67 -14.56 13.69 -3.86
CA ALA A 67 -15.27 14.32 -4.96
C ALA A 67 -16.79 14.28 -4.76
N GLU A 68 -17.35 13.14 -4.37
CA GLU A 68 -18.78 13.00 -4.07
C GLU A 68 -19.24 13.89 -2.93
N HIS A 69 -18.45 13.99 -1.84
CA HIS A 69 -18.76 14.87 -0.72
C HIS A 69 -18.89 16.34 -1.19
N TYR A 70 -17.92 16.83 -1.95
CA TYR A 70 -17.96 18.20 -2.44
C TYR A 70 -19.05 18.42 -3.49
N ASN A 71 -19.26 17.46 -4.41
CA ASN A 71 -20.33 17.52 -5.40
C ASN A 71 -21.70 17.57 -4.73
N THR A 72 -21.92 16.80 -3.69
CA THR A 72 -23.17 16.82 -2.90
C THR A 72 -23.39 18.18 -2.23
N LYS A 73 -22.35 18.75 -1.61
CA LYS A 73 -22.42 20.09 -1.02
C LYS A 73 -22.68 21.18 -2.05
N LEU A 74 -22.01 21.13 -3.20
CA LEU A 74 -22.23 22.07 -4.30
C LEU A 74 -23.67 21.98 -4.83
N SER A 75 -24.19 20.77 -5.02
CA SER A 75 -25.56 20.53 -5.52
C SER A 75 -26.62 21.01 -4.52
N ASN A 76 -26.32 20.91 -3.22
CA ASN A 76 -27.19 21.39 -2.14
C ASN A 76 -27.07 22.90 -1.92
N GLY A 77 -26.28 23.62 -2.68
CA GLY A 77 -26.13 25.07 -2.58
C GLY A 77 -25.30 25.52 -1.38
N ASP A 78 -24.37 24.72 -0.89
CA ASP A 78 -23.45 25.07 0.20
C ASP A 78 -22.55 26.25 -0.22
N THR A 79 -22.96 27.46 0.19
CA THR A 79 -22.29 28.71 -0.19
C THR A 79 -20.81 28.76 0.20
N PRO A 80 -20.40 28.34 1.42
CA PRO A 80 -18.99 28.24 1.78
C PRO A 80 -18.15 27.37 0.86
N VAL A 81 -18.69 26.25 0.37
CA VAL A 81 -17.98 25.38 -0.57
C VAL A 81 -17.90 26.02 -1.94
N GLN A 82 -18.98 26.64 -2.43
CA GLN A 82 -18.98 27.38 -3.70
C GLN A 82 -17.95 28.50 -3.74
N ASP A 83 -17.84 29.28 -2.66
CA ASP A 83 -16.89 30.38 -2.56
C ASP A 83 -15.43 29.88 -2.52
N ARG A 84 -15.17 28.76 -1.86
CA ARG A 84 -13.85 28.12 -1.86
C ARG A 84 -13.47 27.63 -3.26
N VAL A 85 -14.39 26.98 -3.96
CA VAL A 85 -14.14 26.51 -5.34
C VAL A 85 -13.82 27.69 -6.26
N LYS A 86 -14.59 28.79 -6.19
CA LYS A 86 -14.29 30.03 -6.93
C LYS A 86 -12.91 30.59 -6.60
N THR A 87 -12.50 30.54 -5.33
CA THR A 87 -11.17 30.99 -4.91
C THR A 87 -10.06 30.12 -5.50
N LEU A 88 -10.29 28.80 -5.62
CA LEU A 88 -9.35 27.89 -6.28
C LEU A 88 -9.24 28.18 -7.78
N GLU A 89 -10.36 28.40 -8.45
CA GLU A 89 -10.38 28.71 -9.90
C GLU A 89 -9.66 30.02 -10.22
N GLN A 90 -9.60 30.95 -9.27
CA GLN A 90 -8.91 32.25 -9.41
C GLN A 90 -7.42 32.18 -9.04
N ASP A 91 -6.95 31.08 -8.49
CA ASP A 91 -5.52 30.88 -8.17
C ASP A 91 -4.71 30.69 -9.45
N PRO A 92 -3.73 31.58 -9.75
CA PRO A 92 -2.96 31.51 -11.01
C PRO A 92 -2.21 30.18 -11.23
N GLU A 93 -1.80 29.50 -10.16
CA GLU A 93 -1.11 28.20 -10.27
C GLU A 93 -2.09 27.05 -10.52
N LEU A 94 -3.32 27.18 -10.05
CA LEU A 94 -4.37 26.17 -10.22
C LEU A 94 -5.19 26.38 -11.50
N ALA A 95 -5.23 27.60 -12.03
CA ALA A 95 -6.01 27.94 -13.22
C ALA A 95 -5.68 27.06 -14.42
N LEU A 96 -4.39 26.81 -14.67
CA LEU A 96 -3.95 25.92 -15.75
C LEU A 96 -4.43 24.47 -15.55
N MET A 97 -4.43 23.99 -14.31
CA MET A 97 -4.96 22.68 -13.97
C MET A 97 -6.46 22.61 -14.24
N PHE A 98 -7.23 23.62 -13.82
CA PHE A 98 -8.69 23.64 -14.05
C PHE A 98 -9.03 23.73 -15.53
N GLU A 99 -8.29 24.51 -16.31
CA GLU A 99 -8.45 24.56 -17.77
C GLU A 99 -8.13 23.21 -18.43
N ASP A 100 -7.05 22.57 -18.02
CA ASP A 100 -6.65 21.25 -18.54
C ASP A 100 -7.70 20.19 -18.19
N ILE A 101 -8.18 20.16 -16.94
CA ILE A 101 -9.24 19.24 -16.51
C ILE A 101 -10.55 19.51 -17.27
N LYS A 102 -10.92 20.78 -17.47
CA LYS A 102 -12.13 21.14 -18.22
C LYS A 102 -12.06 20.70 -19.68
N LYS A 103 -10.87 20.73 -20.28
CA LYS A 103 -10.63 20.36 -21.68
C LYS A 103 -10.47 18.87 -21.88
N ASN A 104 -9.72 18.21 -21.00
CA ASN A 104 -9.26 16.81 -21.14
C ASN A 104 -9.89 15.86 -20.10
N GLY A 105 -10.79 16.37 -19.26
CA GLY A 105 -11.58 15.58 -18.32
C GLY A 105 -10.75 14.85 -17.27
N MET A 106 -11.19 13.66 -16.91
CA MET A 106 -10.62 12.88 -15.82
C MET A 106 -9.16 12.46 -16.05
N GLU A 107 -8.73 12.34 -17.31
CA GLU A 107 -7.32 11.98 -17.61
C GLU A 107 -6.36 13.08 -17.15
N ALA A 108 -6.72 14.34 -17.36
CA ALA A 108 -5.98 15.47 -16.82
C ALA A 108 -6.04 15.52 -15.29
N ALA A 109 -7.22 15.31 -14.71
CA ALA A 109 -7.38 15.28 -13.25
C ALA A 109 -6.46 14.25 -12.59
N MET A 110 -6.34 13.04 -13.13
CA MET A 110 -5.47 11.99 -12.62
C MET A 110 -3.99 12.33 -12.69
N LYS A 111 -3.56 13.09 -13.72
CA LYS A 111 -2.18 13.59 -13.82
C LYS A 111 -1.84 14.54 -12.66
N TYR A 112 -2.74 15.47 -12.37
CA TYR A 112 -2.54 16.44 -11.28
C TYR A 112 -2.71 15.82 -9.90
N TYR A 113 -3.53 14.77 -9.77
CA TYR A 113 -3.69 14.03 -8.53
C TYR A 113 -2.38 13.38 -8.03
N GLN A 114 -1.46 13.04 -8.93
CA GLN A 114 -0.16 12.49 -8.58
C GLN A 114 0.84 13.55 -8.07
N ASP A 115 0.51 14.83 -8.20
CA ASP A 115 1.32 15.93 -7.69
C ASP A 115 0.94 16.22 -6.22
N GLU A 116 1.68 15.61 -5.28
CA GLU A 116 1.43 15.75 -3.84
C GLU A 116 1.49 17.22 -3.38
N GLY A 117 2.38 18.03 -3.96
CA GLY A 117 2.51 19.45 -3.63
C GLY A 117 1.27 20.24 -4.02
N LEU A 118 0.78 20.00 -5.23
CA LEU A 118 -0.44 20.61 -5.75
C LEU A 118 -1.67 20.18 -4.95
N MET A 119 -1.78 18.89 -4.63
CA MET A 119 -2.88 18.34 -3.83
C MET A 119 -2.88 18.90 -2.41
N LEU A 120 -1.72 19.05 -1.79
CA LEU A 120 -1.59 19.69 -0.49
C LEU A 120 -2.07 21.16 -0.52
N LYS A 121 -1.70 21.89 -1.55
CA LYS A 121 -2.13 23.30 -1.74
C LYS A 121 -3.64 23.41 -1.92
N ILE A 122 -4.23 22.53 -2.73
CA ILE A 122 -5.69 22.47 -2.92
C ILE A 122 -6.37 22.15 -1.57
N SER A 123 -5.89 21.14 -0.86
CA SER A 123 -6.42 20.75 0.44
C SER A 123 -6.37 21.90 1.45
N GLN A 124 -5.25 22.62 1.53
CA GLN A 124 -5.13 23.77 2.43
C GLN A 124 -6.11 24.89 2.08
N LYS A 125 -6.28 25.20 0.79
CA LYS A 125 -7.22 26.23 0.32
C LYS A 125 -8.68 25.81 0.49
N MET A 126 -8.97 24.53 0.40
CA MET A 126 -10.30 23.96 0.69
C MET A 126 -10.61 23.92 2.21
N GLY A 127 -9.65 24.29 3.05
CA GLY A 127 -9.81 24.26 4.51
C GLY A 127 -9.51 22.90 5.14
N GLY A 128 -8.69 22.09 4.45
CA GLY A 128 -8.33 20.74 4.85
C GLY A 128 -9.38 19.69 4.48
N LEU A 129 -9.10 18.45 4.84
CA LEU A 129 -10.05 17.35 4.64
C LEU A 129 -11.28 17.55 5.53
N PRO A 130 -12.52 17.42 5.01
CA PRO A 130 -13.73 17.49 5.81
C PRO A 130 -13.67 16.54 7.00
N ALA A 131 -14.09 17.02 8.16
CA ALA A 131 -14.05 16.23 9.39
C ALA A 131 -14.89 14.94 9.27
N GLU A 132 -15.96 14.99 8.48
CA GLU A 132 -16.85 13.87 8.20
C GLU A 132 -16.17 12.75 7.40
N LEU A 133 -15.20 13.08 6.54
CA LEU A 133 -14.46 12.12 5.71
C LEU A 133 -13.22 11.56 6.42
N GLN A 134 -12.69 12.24 7.42
CA GLN A 134 -11.48 11.81 8.13
C GLN A 134 -11.57 10.36 8.65
N PRO A 135 -12.66 9.91 9.28
CA PRO A 135 -12.77 8.53 9.75
C PRO A 135 -12.78 7.51 8.60
N VAL A 136 -13.44 7.85 7.49
CA VAL A 136 -13.51 6.97 6.30
C VAL A 136 -12.16 6.86 5.63
N LEU A 137 -11.50 7.99 5.37
CA LEU A 137 -10.17 8.02 4.75
C LEU A 137 -9.13 7.34 5.64
N LYS A 138 -9.16 7.60 6.95
CA LYS A 138 -8.30 6.95 7.92
C LYS A 138 -8.49 5.44 7.93
N LYS A 139 -9.73 4.96 7.89
CA LYS A 139 -10.03 3.52 7.81
C LYS A 139 -9.48 2.91 6.52
N ILE A 140 -9.57 3.62 5.38
CA ILE A 140 -9.02 3.17 4.11
C ILE A 140 -7.48 3.14 4.15
N ASP A 141 -6.83 4.13 4.79
CA ASP A 141 -5.37 4.22 4.91
C ASP A 141 -4.78 3.21 5.91
N GLU A 142 -5.48 2.91 7.00
CA GLU A 142 -5.00 2.00 8.04
C GLU A 142 -5.13 0.53 7.66
N THR A 143 -5.86 0.21 6.59
CA THR A 143 -6.09 -1.16 6.18
C THR A 143 -4.98 -1.66 5.25
N PRO A 144 -4.18 -2.66 5.65
CA PRO A 144 -3.09 -3.16 4.81
C PRO A 144 -3.63 -3.86 3.55
N LEU A 145 -3.18 -3.39 2.36
CA LEU A 145 -3.58 -3.94 1.07
C LEU A 145 -2.91 -5.25 0.72
N THR A 146 -1.72 -5.45 1.25
CA THR A 146 -0.87 -6.59 0.91
C THR A 146 -0.37 -7.26 2.17
N LEU A 147 -0.03 -8.56 2.04
CA LEU A 147 0.61 -9.28 3.14
C LEU A 147 1.94 -8.64 3.54
N HIS A 148 2.66 -7.99 2.60
CA HIS A 148 3.89 -7.24 2.88
C HIS A 148 3.62 -6.06 3.81
N GLU A 149 2.58 -5.30 3.53
CA GLU A 149 2.20 -4.14 4.31
C GLU A 149 1.66 -4.55 5.70
N ALA A 150 0.79 -5.56 5.76
CA ALA A 150 0.30 -6.14 7.00
C ALA A 150 1.48 -6.60 7.88
N ALA A 151 2.44 -7.28 7.27
CA ALA A 151 3.63 -7.78 7.95
C ALA A 151 4.54 -6.65 8.46
N LYS A 152 4.77 -5.62 7.65
CA LYS A 152 5.53 -4.41 8.01
C LYS A 152 4.87 -3.65 9.16
N ASN A 153 3.55 -3.48 9.11
CA ASN A 153 2.79 -2.75 10.12
C ASN A 153 2.67 -3.52 11.44
N GLY A 154 2.81 -4.85 11.40
CA GLY A 154 2.65 -5.72 12.56
C GLY A 154 1.18 -6.07 12.83
N ASP A 155 0.33 -5.94 11.84
CA ASP A 155 -1.10 -6.24 11.94
C ASP A 155 -1.34 -7.75 11.86
N LEU A 156 -1.36 -8.38 13.04
CA LEU A 156 -1.56 -9.83 13.18
C LEU A 156 -2.90 -10.30 12.60
N LYS A 157 -3.95 -9.47 12.75
CA LYS A 157 -5.28 -9.82 12.25
C LYS A 157 -5.28 -9.84 10.73
N ALA A 158 -4.77 -8.78 10.10
CA ALA A 158 -4.67 -8.72 8.65
C ALA A 158 -3.76 -9.84 8.10
N VAL A 159 -2.62 -10.11 8.76
CA VAL A 159 -1.75 -11.24 8.38
C VAL A 159 -2.52 -12.56 8.45
N GLN A 160 -3.28 -12.83 9.54
CA GLN A 160 -4.08 -14.03 9.66
C GLN A 160 -5.14 -14.13 8.55
N ASP A 161 -5.84 -13.03 8.25
CA ASP A 161 -6.83 -12.99 7.18
C ASP A 161 -6.22 -13.31 5.80
N PHE A 162 -4.99 -12.83 5.53
CA PHE A 162 -4.25 -13.20 4.31
C PHE A 162 -3.88 -14.69 4.28
N LEU A 163 -3.48 -15.26 5.42
CA LEU A 163 -3.17 -16.69 5.57
C LEU A 163 -4.41 -17.56 5.31
N ASP A 164 -5.54 -17.20 5.90
CA ASP A 164 -6.81 -17.92 5.75
C ASP A 164 -7.31 -17.92 4.30
N ARG A 165 -7.04 -16.82 3.58
CA ARG A 165 -7.30 -16.70 2.13
C ARG A 165 -6.26 -17.40 1.26
N LYS A 166 -5.30 -18.13 1.84
CA LYS A 166 -4.24 -18.88 1.15
C LYS A 166 -3.43 -18.02 0.18
N LYS A 167 -3.16 -16.76 0.54
CA LYS A 167 -2.29 -15.90 -0.27
C LYS A 167 -0.85 -16.40 -0.23
N PRO A 168 -0.07 -16.20 -1.31
CA PRO A 168 1.33 -16.61 -1.35
C PRO A 168 2.14 -15.99 -0.22
N LEU A 169 2.69 -16.81 0.69
CA LEU A 169 3.45 -16.36 1.86
C LEU A 169 4.78 -15.72 1.49
N ASP A 170 5.40 -16.24 0.44
CA ASP A 170 6.75 -15.85 0.00
C ASP A 170 6.69 -15.02 -1.29
N ALA A 171 5.55 -14.35 -1.56
CA ALA A 171 5.47 -13.40 -2.66
C ALA A 171 6.56 -12.33 -2.49
N GLN A 172 7.29 -12.06 -3.56
CA GLN A 172 8.32 -11.04 -3.58
C GLN A 172 7.78 -9.76 -4.22
N ASP A 173 8.11 -8.60 -3.64
CA ASP A 173 7.83 -7.31 -4.25
C ASP A 173 8.84 -6.98 -5.37
N HIS A 174 8.77 -5.76 -5.92
CA HIS A 174 9.71 -5.28 -6.96
C HIS A 174 11.18 -5.23 -6.52
N LYS A 175 11.46 -5.30 -5.21
CA LYS A 175 12.82 -5.38 -4.62
C LYS A 175 13.20 -6.81 -4.26
N GLY A 176 12.32 -7.78 -4.49
CA GLY A 176 12.52 -9.17 -4.09
C GLY A 176 12.27 -9.41 -2.60
N ILE A 177 11.72 -8.45 -1.86
CA ILE A 177 11.50 -8.59 -0.42
C ILE A 177 10.19 -9.34 -0.18
N THR A 178 10.23 -10.34 0.69
CA THR A 178 9.05 -11.10 1.12
C THR A 178 8.33 -10.42 2.30
N PRO A 179 7.06 -10.80 2.61
CA PRO A 179 6.37 -10.35 3.82
C PRO A 179 7.18 -10.62 5.10
N LEU A 180 7.84 -11.78 5.17
CA LEU A 180 8.74 -12.13 6.28
C LEU A 180 9.92 -11.15 6.38
N GLY A 181 10.53 -10.77 5.26
CA GLY A 181 11.61 -9.78 5.20
C GLY A 181 11.17 -8.42 5.75
N TYR A 182 9.97 -7.96 5.38
CA TYR A 182 9.39 -6.73 5.92
C TYR A 182 9.12 -6.80 7.44
N ALA A 183 8.55 -7.92 7.92
CA ALA A 183 8.29 -8.11 9.35
C ALA A 183 9.59 -8.09 10.17
N ILE A 184 10.65 -8.71 9.65
CA ILE A 184 11.98 -8.73 10.30
C ILE A 184 12.56 -7.32 10.36
N GLY A 185 12.62 -6.62 9.24
CA GLY A 185 13.15 -5.25 9.17
C GLY A 185 12.39 -4.29 10.08
N ALA A 186 11.07 -4.38 10.13
CA ALA A 186 10.21 -3.59 11.00
C ALA A 186 10.13 -4.07 12.46
N ASN A 187 10.87 -5.12 12.84
CA ASN A 187 10.90 -5.70 14.19
C ASN A 187 9.53 -6.21 14.69
N ARG A 188 8.75 -6.82 13.83
CA ARG A 188 7.42 -7.35 14.15
C ARG A 188 7.50 -8.81 14.60
N ILE A 189 8.02 -9.05 15.79
CA ILE A 189 8.37 -10.39 16.31
C ILE A 189 7.19 -11.35 16.26
N ALA A 190 5.99 -10.90 16.66
CA ALA A 190 4.78 -11.74 16.64
C ALA A 190 4.39 -12.16 15.21
N VAL A 191 4.50 -11.24 14.24
CA VAL A 191 4.24 -11.52 12.82
C VAL A 191 5.30 -12.46 12.26
N VAL A 192 6.59 -12.24 12.60
CA VAL A 192 7.67 -13.16 12.18
C VAL A 192 7.39 -14.58 12.63
N LYS A 193 7.00 -14.78 13.90
CA LYS A 193 6.63 -16.08 14.44
C LYS A 193 5.43 -16.66 13.68
N LEU A 194 4.35 -15.89 13.51
CA LEU A 194 3.14 -16.33 12.80
C LEU A 194 3.45 -16.77 11.37
N LEU A 195 4.24 -16.00 10.63
CA LEU A 195 4.61 -16.34 9.24
C LEU A 195 5.47 -17.60 9.18
N LEU A 196 6.46 -17.76 10.07
CA LEU A 196 7.32 -18.95 10.13
C LEU A 196 6.54 -20.20 10.57
N ASP A 197 5.63 -20.07 11.54
CA ASP A 197 4.72 -21.15 11.95
C ASP A 197 3.79 -21.58 10.81
N SER A 198 3.44 -20.62 9.94
CA SER A 198 2.65 -20.84 8.70
C SER A 198 3.52 -21.33 7.53
N ARG A 199 4.80 -21.64 7.75
CA ARG A 199 5.77 -22.17 6.78
C ARG A 199 6.26 -21.16 5.73
N ALA A 200 6.31 -19.88 6.04
CA ALA A 200 7.05 -18.91 5.23
C ALA A 200 8.54 -19.30 5.15
N ASN A 201 9.15 -19.08 4.00
CA ASN A 201 10.53 -19.44 3.75
C ASN A 201 11.54 -18.54 4.49
N PRO A 202 12.24 -19.02 5.53
CA PRO A 202 13.22 -18.21 6.28
C PRO A 202 14.51 -17.94 5.50
N TYR A 203 14.73 -18.62 4.38
CA TYR A 203 15.95 -18.54 3.56
C TYR A 203 15.77 -17.63 2.35
N ALA A 204 14.60 -17.03 2.17
CA ALA A 204 14.36 -16.11 1.06
C ALA A 204 15.35 -14.94 1.10
N VAL A 205 15.81 -14.54 -0.08
CA VAL A 205 16.68 -13.37 -0.27
C VAL A 205 16.02 -12.37 -1.20
N ASP A 206 16.33 -11.09 -1.00
CA ASP A 206 15.89 -10.01 -1.89
C ASP A 206 16.74 -9.93 -3.17
N SER A 207 16.43 -8.97 -4.05
CA SER A 207 17.17 -8.75 -5.30
C SER A 207 18.64 -8.38 -5.11
N ALA A 208 19.02 -7.91 -3.92
CA ALA A 208 20.41 -7.64 -3.55
C ALA A 208 21.08 -8.82 -2.80
N GLY A 209 20.41 -9.97 -2.69
CA GLY A 209 20.90 -11.16 -1.99
C GLY A 209 20.83 -11.07 -0.48
N ASN A 210 20.16 -10.05 0.12
CA ASN A 210 20.02 -9.96 1.56
C ASN A 210 18.96 -10.96 2.05
N SER A 211 19.35 -11.78 3.01
CA SER A 211 18.44 -12.65 3.76
C SER A 211 17.75 -11.91 4.91
N GLY A 212 16.76 -12.55 5.54
CA GLY A 212 16.17 -12.04 6.79
C GLY A 212 17.20 -11.76 7.88
N LEU A 213 18.28 -12.56 7.94
CA LEU A 213 19.36 -12.34 8.92
C LEU A 213 20.19 -11.08 8.61
N HIS A 214 20.38 -10.70 7.34
CA HIS A 214 21.01 -9.42 6.99
C HIS A 214 20.17 -8.23 7.46
N TYR A 215 18.84 -8.29 7.26
CA TYR A 215 17.93 -7.27 7.76
C TYR A 215 17.95 -7.16 9.28
N ALA A 216 17.80 -8.31 9.98
CA ALA A 216 17.85 -8.32 11.44
C ALA A 216 19.18 -7.79 11.97
N ALA A 217 20.29 -8.16 11.32
CA ALA A 217 21.63 -7.73 11.69
C ALA A 217 21.85 -6.23 11.44
N GLY A 218 21.50 -5.74 10.26
CA GLY A 218 21.68 -4.33 9.90
C GLY A 218 20.85 -3.36 10.73
N TYR A 219 19.65 -3.77 11.13
CA TYR A 219 18.75 -2.97 11.97
C TYR A 219 18.92 -3.21 13.47
N GLY A 220 19.89 -4.03 13.91
CA GLY A 220 20.17 -4.27 15.32
C GLY A 220 19.10 -5.06 16.07
N ARG A 221 18.35 -5.93 15.39
CA ARG A 221 17.22 -6.69 15.94
C ARG A 221 17.71 -7.96 16.64
N LYS A 222 18.39 -7.80 17.79
CA LYS A 222 19.05 -8.89 18.52
C LYS A 222 18.16 -10.13 18.73
N GLU A 223 16.93 -9.93 19.22
CA GLU A 223 16.00 -11.02 19.49
C GLU A 223 15.63 -11.79 18.19
N LEU A 224 15.44 -11.07 17.09
CA LEU A 224 15.18 -11.70 15.78
C LEU A 224 16.41 -12.41 15.22
N VAL A 225 17.61 -11.89 15.43
CA VAL A 225 18.85 -12.58 15.06
C VAL A 225 18.93 -13.93 15.79
N GLU A 226 18.77 -13.93 17.12
CA GLU A 226 18.78 -15.16 17.92
C GLU A 226 17.69 -16.13 17.47
N TYR A 227 16.49 -15.63 17.15
CA TYR A 227 15.37 -16.46 16.69
C TYR A 227 15.65 -17.05 15.31
N LEU A 228 16.11 -16.28 14.33
CA LEU A 228 16.44 -16.74 12.99
C LEU A 228 17.56 -17.78 12.99
N LEU A 229 18.59 -17.61 13.84
CA LEU A 229 19.66 -18.57 13.99
C LEU A 229 19.14 -19.91 14.58
N LYS A 230 18.18 -19.86 15.52
CA LYS A 230 17.50 -21.07 16.03
C LYS A 230 16.66 -21.77 14.97
N VAL A 231 16.09 -21.02 14.02
CA VAL A 231 15.37 -21.57 12.85
C VAL A 231 16.33 -22.21 11.83
N GLY A 232 17.64 -21.94 11.96
CA GLY A 232 18.68 -22.55 11.12
C GLY A 232 19.11 -21.69 9.94
N THR A 233 18.86 -20.39 9.96
CA THR A 233 19.37 -19.49 8.91
C THR A 233 20.90 -19.41 8.95
N SER A 234 21.53 -19.27 7.77
CA SER A 234 22.99 -19.26 7.65
C SER A 234 23.59 -17.97 8.21
N VAL A 235 24.49 -18.11 9.19
CA VAL A 235 25.22 -17.01 9.82
C VAL A 235 26.23 -16.34 8.86
N SER A 236 26.73 -17.08 7.88
CA SER A 236 27.85 -16.68 7.01
C SER A 236 27.45 -16.47 5.54
N GLN A 237 26.17 -16.55 5.19
CA GLN A 237 25.73 -16.34 3.81
C GLN A 237 26.02 -14.89 3.37
N PRO A 238 26.78 -14.67 2.26
CA PRO A 238 27.00 -13.32 1.75
C PRO A 238 25.82 -12.86 0.88
N ASN A 239 25.57 -11.55 0.87
CA ASN A 239 24.69 -10.90 -0.11
C ASN A 239 25.43 -10.68 -1.46
N SER A 240 24.80 -10.04 -2.43
CA SER A 240 25.36 -9.77 -3.77
C SER A 240 26.58 -8.83 -3.75
N GLN A 241 26.82 -8.13 -2.64
CA GLN A 241 28.02 -7.30 -2.42
C GLN A 241 29.13 -8.05 -1.66
N GLY A 242 28.96 -9.35 -1.39
CA GLY A 242 29.89 -10.15 -0.62
C GLY A 242 29.83 -9.89 0.89
N GLN A 243 28.84 -9.14 1.39
CA GLN A 243 28.72 -8.83 2.81
C GLN A 243 27.93 -9.93 3.51
N THR A 244 28.51 -10.45 4.59
CA THR A 244 27.83 -11.36 5.51
C THR A 244 26.94 -10.56 6.51
N PRO A 245 26.00 -11.21 7.22
CA PRO A 245 25.20 -10.53 8.26
C PRO A 245 26.05 -9.78 9.30
N ILE A 246 27.18 -10.36 9.72
CA ILE A 246 28.08 -9.68 10.66
C ILE A 246 28.77 -8.46 10.03
N ALA A 247 29.12 -8.50 8.75
CA ALA A 247 29.69 -7.34 8.07
C ALA A 247 28.67 -6.20 7.98
N VAL A 248 27.39 -6.52 7.71
CA VAL A 248 26.30 -5.53 7.70
C VAL A 248 26.08 -4.96 9.11
N ALA A 249 26.07 -5.80 10.17
CA ALA A 249 25.94 -5.35 11.54
C ALA A 249 27.08 -4.42 11.95
N THR A 250 28.32 -4.75 11.52
CA THR A 250 29.53 -3.93 11.81
C THR A 250 29.43 -2.58 11.12
N ALA A 251 29.04 -2.53 9.84
CA ALA A 251 28.86 -1.29 9.09
C ALA A 251 27.82 -0.36 9.73
N ASN A 252 26.83 -0.93 10.42
CA ASN A 252 25.77 -0.19 11.10
C ASN A 252 25.97 -0.05 12.62
N ASN A 253 27.17 -0.39 13.15
CA ASN A 253 27.53 -0.28 14.56
C ASN A 253 26.58 -1.03 15.52
N GLN A 254 26.09 -2.21 15.13
CA GLN A 254 25.13 -3.02 15.89
C GLN A 254 25.86 -3.98 16.86
N GLU A 255 26.55 -3.45 17.87
CA GLU A 255 27.45 -4.20 18.76
C GLU A 255 26.79 -5.42 19.42
N ALA A 256 25.54 -5.26 19.93
CA ALA A 256 24.81 -6.35 20.57
C ALA A 256 24.54 -7.51 19.61
N VAL A 257 24.32 -7.23 18.33
CA VAL A 257 24.10 -8.24 17.28
C VAL A 257 25.41 -8.87 16.86
N ILE A 258 26.50 -8.09 16.76
CA ILE A 258 27.86 -8.59 16.46
C ILE A 258 28.26 -9.65 17.45
N GLN A 259 28.01 -9.42 18.76
CA GLN A 259 28.33 -10.39 19.82
C GLN A 259 27.54 -11.71 19.62
N VAL A 260 26.25 -11.61 19.30
CA VAL A 260 25.42 -12.80 19.05
C VAL A 260 25.91 -13.58 17.83
N LEU A 261 26.20 -12.89 16.71
CA LEU A 261 26.65 -13.53 15.47
C LEU A 261 28.01 -14.23 15.68
N LYS A 262 28.96 -13.59 16.36
CA LYS A 262 30.25 -14.19 16.74
C LYS A 262 30.07 -15.45 17.59
N ALA A 263 29.16 -15.43 18.57
CA ALA A 263 28.87 -16.58 19.41
C ALA A 263 28.28 -17.79 18.61
N HIS A 264 27.74 -17.53 17.40
CA HIS A 264 27.20 -18.54 16.49
C HIS A 264 28.13 -18.85 15.30
N GLY A 265 29.39 -18.42 15.36
CA GLY A 265 30.42 -18.81 14.38
C GLY A 265 30.53 -17.91 13.14
N ALA A 266 30.08 -16.64 13.24
CA ALA A 266 30.23 -15.65 12.17
C ALA A 266 31.64 -15.09 12.09
#